data_056d27ae4bf438278d2983aeee99e854
#
_entry.id   056d27ae4bf438278d2983aeee99e854
#
_cell.length_a   1.000
_cell.length_b   1.000
_cell.length_c   1.000
_cell.angle_alpha   90.00
_cell.angle_beta   90.00
_cell.angle_gamma   90.00
#
_symmetry.space_group_name_H-M   'P 1'
#
loop_
_entity.id
_entity.type
_entity.pdbx_description
1 polymer ?
#
loop_
_entity_poly.entity_id
_entity_poly.type
_entity_poly.pdbx_seq_one_letter_code
_entity_poly.pdbx_strand_id
1 'polypeptide(L)'
;MLRATTASICVYCQRMRVFTSPSGAPSSTLTSKRPENQQTVDSLYDLSVDIRKVRKFKGWVLSENPAYVCETADLLRDMGADTAAIARVLETHPEAVLCRPEDVAAQRDLWATVCPNRRELVGIIEKFPASFFTLTHHTNQRANIHYFQSLRLSKRIISKLMASAPQSFSRPVECNQEVIHTLRETYLDLGGDEGNLRVWLQKLLSQNPYILLRPAEAWRDSLGFLREQGFSTEELLSLVSSLRASIAELQPAAMRQALDYTQAALQLSHVELRETVLRCPALLYYSVPTLAGRLQGLLDVGVSMEQVKEMPNVLELTTQIVLYRIQKLASYGYDVRGGSLDVIVGTKKDFEMSYGKLHLRQQRPLFNPVAPLRSAEE
;
A
#
# COMPACT_ATOMS: atom_id res chain seq x y z
N MET A 1 -14.16 0.53 -1.60
CA MET A 1 -14.05 -0.93 -1.48
C MET A 1 -12.57 -1.30 -1.57
N LEU A 2 -11.90 -1.34 -0.42
CA LEU A 2 -10.46 -1.61 -0.27
C LEU A 2 -10.33 -2.71 0.79
N ARG A 3 -10.47 -3.97 0.39
CA ARG A 3 -10.30 -5.14 1.29
C ARG A 3 -9.43 -6.26 0.72
N ALA A 4 -8.59 -6.00 -0.28
CA ALA A 4 -7.76 -7.04 -0.91
C ALA A 4 -6.26 -6.94 -0.60
N THR A 5 -5.79 -5.97 0.17
CA THR A 5 -4.35 -5.76 0.43
C THR A 5 -3.85 -6.22 1.80
N THR A 6 -4.72 -6.73 2.66
CA THR A 6 -4.34 -7.13 4.03
C THR A 6 -3.70 -8.51 4.16
N ALA A 7 -3.82 -9.38 3.19
CA ALA A 7 -3.24 -10.74 3.25
C ALA A 7 -1.72 -10.77 2.95
N SER A 8 -1.21 -9.86 2.11
CA SER A 8 0.22 -9.83 1.73
C SER A 8 1.13 -9.25 2.82
N ILE A 9 0.59 -8.40 3.70
CA ILE A 9 1.34 -7.75 4.80
C ILE A 9 1.73 -8.77 5.90
N CYS A 10 0.94 -9.81 6.08
CA CYS A 10 1.16 -10.82 7.13
C CYS A 10 2.38 -11.72 6.88
N VAL A 11 2.72 -12.00 5.62
CA VAL A 11 3.86 -12.87 5.26
C VAL A 11 5.21 -12.17 5.51
N TYR A 12 5.27 -10.86 5.35
CA TYR A 12 6.52 -10.10 5.53
C TYR A 12 6.87 -9.89 7.02
N CYS A 13 5.87 -9.71 7.88
CA CYS A 13 6.07 -9.66 9.33
C CYS A 13 6.57 -10.99 9.94
N GLN A 14 6.27 -12.13 9.32
CA GLN A 14 6.75 -13.44 9.78
C GLN A 14 8.21 -13.70 9.45
N ARG A 15 8.78 -13.10 8.39
CA ARG A 15 10.20 -13.31 8.01
C ARG A 15 11.21 -12.47 8.80
N MET A 16 10.81 -11.41 9.49
CA MET A 16 11.72 -10.65 10.36
C MET A 16 11.97 -11.27 11.74
N ARG A 17 11.45 -12.47 12.02
CA ARG A 17 11.72 -13.21 13.28
C ARG A 17 13.00 -14.06 13.27
N VAL A 18 13.85 -13.97 12.25
CA VAL A 18 15.04 -14.83 12.13
C VAL A 18 16.33 -14.00 12.13
N PHE A 19 16.55 -13.19 13.15
CA PHE A 19 17.90 -12.78 13.53
C PHE A 19 17.92 -12.47 15.02
N THR A 20 18.14 -13.49 15.81
CA THR A 20 18.93 -13.60 17.04
C THR A 20 18.54 -14.87 17.76
N SER A 21 19.35 -15.91 17.60
CA SER A 21 19.46 -16.97 18.60
C SER A 21 20.88 -17.50 18.62
N PRO A 22 21.62 -17.36 19.70
CA PRO A 22 22.77 -18.21 19.95
C PRO A 22 22.26 -19.59 20.42
N SER A 23 22.82 -20.62 19.81
CA SER A 23 22.66 -22.01 20.18
C SER A 23 23.02 -22.26 21.65
N GLY A 24 22.04 -22.68 22.44
CA GLY A 24 22.22 -23.21 23.77
C GLY A 24 21.21 -24.32 24.01
N ALA A 25 21.70 -25.50 24.38
CA ALA A 25 20.96 -26.73 24.62
C ALA A 25 19.83 -26.55 25.66
N PRO A 26 18.77 -27.38 25.61
CA PRO A 26 17.65 -27.25 26.54
C PRO A 26 18.04 -27.77 27.91
N SER A 27 18.33 -26.86 28.82
CA SER A 27 18.29 -27.15 30.25
C SER A 27 16.82 -27.05 30.72
N SER A 28 16.25 -28.16 31.07
CA SER A 28 14.94 -28.26 31.73
C SER A 28 15.02 -27.69 33.15
N THR A 29 14.92 -26.37 33.26
CA THR A 29 14.63 -25.71 34.54
C THR A 29 13.14 -25.36 34.55
N LEU A 30 12.39 -25.96 35.45
CA LEU A 30 11.06 -25.54 35.89
C LEU A 30 11.14 -24.06 36.29
N THR A 31 10.87 -23.17 35.35
CA THR A 31 10.66 -21.74 35.64
C THR A 31 9.38 -21.65 36.45
N SER A 32 9.52 -21.46 37.77
CA SER A 32 8.39 -21.10 38.65
C SER A 32 7.78 -19.82 38.05
N LYS A 33 6.55 -19.93 37.53
CA LYS A 33 5.79 -18.77 37.05
C LYS A 33 5.70 -17.79 38.20
N ARG A 34 6.27 -16.60 38.05
CA ARG A 34 6.05 -15.52 39.03
C ARG A 34 4.56 -15.33 39.16
N PRO A 35 4.02 -15.12 40.40
CA PRO A 35 2.61 -14.87 40.59
C PRO A 35 2.21 -13.59 39.84
N GLU A 36 1.02 -13.58 39.28
CA GLU A 36 0.45 -12.39 38.65
C GLU A 36 0.24 -11.30 39.70
N ASN A 37 0.50 -10.05 39.33
CA ASN A 37 0.17 -8.89 40.15
C ASN A 37 -1.34 -8.63 40.06
N GLN A 38 -2.07 -8.93 41.14
CA GLN A 38 -3.52 -8.81 41.16
C GLN A 38 -3.99 -7.38 40.85
N GLN A 39 -3.29 -6.36 41.35
CA GLN A 39 -3.61 -4.96 41.06
C GLN A 39 -3.51 -4.66 39.56
N THR A 40 -2.50 -5.17 38.87
CA THR A 40 -2.34 -5.01 37.39
C THR A 40 -3.48 -5.70 36.67
N VAL A 41 -3.87 -6.91 37.08
CA VAL A 41 -4.99 -7.66 36.49
C VAL A 41 -6.31 -6.93 36.67
N ASP A 42 -6.61 -6.44 37.91
CA ASP A 42 -7.84 -5.73 38.22
C ASP A 42 -7.93 -4.41 37.45
N SER A 43 -6.85 -3.63 37.39
CA SER A 43 -6.80 -2.37 36.60
C SER A 43 -7.01 -2.59 35.10
N LEU A 44 -6.47 -3.65 34.52
CA LEU A 44 -6.71 -4.00 33.11
C LEU A 44 -8.16 -4.47 32.90
N TYR A 45 -8.72 -5.21 33.83
CA TYR A 45 -10.12 -5.65 33.78
C TYR A 45 -11.08 -4.46 33.81
N ASP A 46 -10.83 -3.46 34.66
CA ASP A 46 -11.63 -2.23 34.76
C ASP A 46 -11.62 -1.43 33.45
N LEU A 47 -10.56 -1.56 32.64
CA LEU A 47 -10.46 -1.00 31.31
C LEU A 47 -11.11 -1.86 30.21
N SER A 48 -11.81 -2.93 30.59
CA SER A 48 -12.44 -3.87 29.67
C SER A 48 -11.46 -4.64 28.76
N VAL A 49 -10.21 -4.81 29.20
CA VAL A 49 -9.19 -5.59 28.50
C VAL A 49 -9.47 -7.09 28.66
N ASP A 50 -9.41 -7.84 27.59
CA ASP A 50 -9.53 -9.31 27.66
C ASP A 50 -8.24 -9.94 28.24
N ILE A 51 -8.25 -10.15 29.55
CA ILE A 51 -7.11 -10.74 30.29
C ILE A 51 -6.73 -12.13 29.76
N ARG A 52 -7.70 -12.89 29.21
CA ARG A 52 -7.41 -14.22 28.62
C ARG A 52 -6.51 -14.10 27.40
N LYS A 53 -6.73 -13.07 26.57
CA LYS A 53 -5.85 -12.77 25.44
C LYS A 53 -4.46 -12.39 25.91
N VAL A 54 -4.35 -11.50 26.89
CA VAL A 54 -3.05 -11.09 27.46
C VAL A 54 -2.30 -12.30 28.02
N ARG A 55 -2.96 -13.15 28.81
CA ARG A 55 -2.35 -14.39 29.36
C ARG A 55 -1.85 -15.33 28.29
N LYS A 56 -2.61 -15.47 27.19
CA LYS A 56 -2.26 -16.38 26.10
C LYS A 56 -1.03 -15.93 25.34
N PHE A 57 -0.89 -14.63 25.07
CA PHE A 57 0.16 -14.11 24.16
C PHE A 57 1.34 -13.52 24.93
N LYS A 58 1.11 -12.82 26.05
CA LYS A 58 2.14 -12.07 26.79
C LYS A 58 1.86 -12.04 28.30
N GLY A 59 1.46 -13.18 28.88
CA GLY A 59 1.07 -13.31 30.28
C GLY A 59 2.15 -12.88 31.28
N TRP A 60 3.42 -12.88 30.87
CA TRP A 60 4.53 -12.42 31.71
C TRP A 60 4.39 -10.94 32.14
N VAL A 61 3.75 -10.10 31.32
CA VAL A 61 3.49 -8.68 31.62
C VAL A 61 2.67 -8.54 32.91
N LEU A 62 1.76 -9.47 33.16
CA LEU A 62 0.91 -9.44 34.36
C LEU A 62 1.68 -9.68 35.66
N SER A 63 2.91 -10.15 35.61
CA SER A 63 3.78 -10.40 36.76
C SER A 63 4.82 -9.30 36.97
N GLU A 64 4.87 -8.32 36.09
CA GLU A 64 5.86 -7.23 36.16
C GLU A 64 5.40 -6.12 37.12
N ASN A 65 6.41 -5.46 37.73
CA ASN A 65 6.20 -4.31 38.62
C ASN A 65 7.44 -3.37 38.48
N PRO A 66 7.23 -2.08 38.25
CA PRO A 66 5.97 -1.37 38.17
C PRO A 66 5.21 -1.58 36.85
N ALA A 67 3.86 -1.54 36.90
CA ALA A 67 3.00 -1.51 35.73
C ALA A 67 2.11 -0.25 35.80
N TYR A 68 2.23 0.61 34.79
CA TYR A 68 1.57 1.93 34.73
C TYR A 68 0.26 1.85 33.94
N VAL A 69 -0.69 1.00 34.40
CA VAL A 69 -1.94 0.73 33.66
C VAL A 69 -2.84 1.96 33.59
N CYS A 70 -3.06 2.61 34.73
CA CYS A 70 -3.94 3.79 34.82
C CYS A 70 -3.32 4.98 34.07
N GLU A 71 -2.04 5.24 34.30
CA GLU A 71 -1.29 6.34 33.68
C GLU A 71 -1.26 6.19 32.16
N THR A 72 -1.03 4.98 31.66
CA THR A 72 -1.05 4.69 30.20
C THR A 72 -2.46 4.93 29.63
N ALA A 73 -3.50 4.48 30.33
CA ALA A 73 -4.88 4.70 29.91
C ALA A 73 -5.24 6.19 29.90
N ASP A 74 -4.82 6.95 30.91
CA ASP A 74 -5.08 8.37 31.01
C ASP A 74 -4.38 9.17 29.90
N LEU A 75 -3.12 8.83 29.61
CA LEU A 75 -2.40 9.44 28.47
C LEU A 75 -3.10 9.17 27.14
N LEU A 76 -3.62 7.96 26.93
CA LEU A 76 -4.40 7.63 25.73
C LEU A 76 -5.73 8.38 25.68
N ARG A 77 -6.44 8.53 26.82
CA ARG A 77 -7.67 9.35 26.93
C ARG A 77 -7.41 10.81 26.62
N ASP A 78 -6.33 11.38 27.14
CA ASP A 78 -5.92 12.77 26.87
C ASP A 78 -5.65 13.01 25.39
N MET A 79 -5.22 11.98 24.66
CA MET A 79 -5.06 12.00 23.22
C MET A 79 -6.38 11.80 22.45
N GLY A 80 -7.48 11.50 23.16
CA GLY A 80 -8.81 11.33 22.60
C GLY A 80 -9.17 9.87 22.24
N ALA A 81 -8.47 8.87 22.81
CA ALA A 81 -8.85 7.47 22.70
C ALA A 81 -10.08 7.18 23.55
N ASP A 82 -11.05 6.45 23.01
CA ASP A 82 -12.14 5.88 23.79
C ASP A 82 -11.71 4.60 24.54
N THR A 83 -12.55 4.14 25.45
CA THR A 83 -12.26 2.93 26.25
C THR A 83 -12.03 1.70 25.37
N ALA A 84 -12.77 1.58 24.28
CA ALA A 84 -12.62 0.45 23.36
C ALA A 84 -11.27 0.48 22.60
N ALA A 85 -10.80 1.65 22.19
CA ALA A 85 -9.49 1.82 21.57
C ALA A 85 -8.36 1.51 22.57
N ILE A 86 -8.49 1.97 23.82
CA ILE A 86 -7.52 1.68 24.89
C ILE A 86 -7.45 0.17 25.13
N ALA A 87 -8.59 -0.51 25.27
CA ALA A 87 -8.62 -1.96 25.44
C ALA A 87 -7.94 -2.68 24.28
N ARG A 88 -8.24 -2.32 23.02
CA ARG A 88 -7.60 -2.92 21.83
C ARG A 88 -6.09 -2.73 21.81
N VAL A 89 -5.60 -1.53 22.16
CA VAL A 89 -4.15 -1.24 22.26
C VAL A 89 -3.50 -2.17 23.28
N LEU A 90 -4.07 -2.25 24.50
CA LEU A 90 -3.52 -3.04 25.60
C LEU A 90 -3.66 -4.57 25.37
N GLU A 91 -4.67 -5.02 24.64
CA GLU A 91 -4.81 -6.42 24.24
C GLU A 91 -3.76 -6.83 23.19
N THR A 92 -3.45 -5.93 22.25
CA THR A 92 -2.49 -6.22 21.19
C THR A 92 -1.04 -5.98 21.60
N HIS A 93 -0.81 -5.04 22.50
CA HIS A 93 0.50 -4.66 23.01
C HIS A 93 0.46 -4.39 24.53
N PRO A 94 0.30 -5.44 25.36
CA PRO A 94 0.23 -5.27 26.81
C PRO A 94 1.50 -4.67 27.43
N GLU A 95 2.65 -4.79 26.78
CA GLU A 95 3.91 -4.16 27.22
C GLU A 95 3.84 -2.62 27.30
N ALA A 96 2.82 -2.01 26.71
CA ALA A 96 2.58 -0.58 26.83
C ALA A 96 2.53 -0.11 28.30
N VAL A 97 1.98 -0.94 29.20
CA VAL A 97 1.88 -0.61 30.63
C VAL A 97 3.22 -0.64 31.37
N LEU A 98 4.28 -1.14 30.75
CA LEU A 98 5.63 -1.16 31.31
C LEU A 98 6.46 0.07 30.91
N CYS A 99 5.95 0.87 29.96
CA CYS A 99 6.58 2.12 29.56
C CYS A 99 6.33 3.19 30.62
N ARG A 100 7.37 3.93 31.02
CA ARG A 100 7.21 5.02 31.99
C ARG A 100 6.34 6.12 31.40
N PRO A 101 5.43 6.71 32.19
CA PRO A 101 4.53 7.76 31.71
C PRO A 101 5.24 8.96 31.07
N GLU A 102 6.42 9.34 31.59
CA GLU A 102 7.23 10.44 31.05
C GLU A 102 7.74 10.12 29.65
N ASP A 103 8.16 8.86 29.40
CA ASP A 103 8.64 8.42 28.11
C ASP A 103 7.49 8.37 27.08
N VAL A 104 6.30 7.92 27.52
CA VAL A 104 5.09 7.91 26.67
C VAL A 104 4.64 9.34 26.35
N ALA A 105 4.69 10.26 27.32
CA ALA A 105 4.38 11.67 27.08
C ALA A 105 5.36 12.32 26.11
N ALA A 106 6.68 12.07 26.26
CA ALA A 106 7.69 12.55 25.35
C ALA A 106 7.50 11.99 23.93
N GLN A 107 7.10 10.73 23.82
CA GLN A 107 6.78 10.09 22.54
C GLN A 107 5.55 10.70 21.88
N ARG A 108 4.48 10.95 22.65
CA ARG A 108 3.29 11.67 22.18
C ARG A 108 3.67 13.02 21.60
N ASP A 109 4.47 13.80 22.33
CA ASP A 109 4.86 15.14 21.91
C ASP A 109 5.73 15.11 20.66
N LEU A 110 6.63 14.13 20.54
CA LEU A 110 7.40 13.91 19.32
C LEU A 110 6.50 13.61 18.11
N TRP A 111 5.57 12.69 18.25
CA TRP A 111 4.68 12.32 17.14
C TRP A 111 3.70 13.45 16.78
N ALA A 112 3.25 14.24 17.74
CA ALA A 112 2.41 15.40 17.52
C ALA A 112 3.09 16.49 16.65
N THR A 113 4.42 16.53 16.59
CA THR A 113 5.14 17.49 15.72
C THR A 113 4.82 17.26 14.25
N VAL A 114 4.53 16.04 13.83
CA VAL A 114 4.27 15.65 12.46
C VAL A 114 2.83 15.18 12.21
N CYS A 115 2.14 14.68 13.22
CA CYS A 115 0.74 14.28 13.19
C CYS A 115 -0.07 15.09 14.24
N PRO A 116 -0.45 16.34 13.94
CA PRO A 116 -1.13 17.21 14.90
C PRO A 116 -2.60 16.82 15.15
N ASN A 117 -3.18 15.98 14.29
CA ASN A 117 -4.55 15.51 14.46
C ASN A 117 -4.58 14.36 15.48
N ARG A 118 -5.15 14.62 16.65
CA ARG A 118 -5.24 13.66 17.76
C ARG A 118 -5.95 12.36 17.37
N ARG A 119 -7.06 12.43 16.63
CA ARG A 119 -7.79 11.22 16.17
C ARG A 119 -6.97 10.36 15.22
N GLU A 120 -6.25 11.00 14.29
CA GLU A 120 -5.33 10.29 13.39
C GLU A 120 -4.20 9.65 14.17
N LEU A 121 -3.64 10.36 15.15
CA LEU A 121 -2.57 9.86 16.02
C LEU A 121 -3.02 8.62 16.82
N VAL A 122 -4.19 8.67 17.46
CA VAL A 122 -4.78 7.52 18.15
C VAL A 122 -4.98 6.34 17.22
N GLY A 123 -5.50 6.58 16.00
CA GLY A 123 -5.67 5.53 14.99
C GLY A 123 -4.35 4.89 14.53
N ILE A 124 -3.25 5.66 14.50
CA ILE A 124 -1.90 5.12 14.22
C ILE A 124 -1.42 4.25 15.39
N ILE A 125 -1.60 4.72 16.63
CA ILE A 125 -1.21 3.98 17.84
C ILE A 125 -1.98 2.67 17.95
N GLU A 126 -3.28 2.68 17.72
CA GLU A 126 -4.12 1.48 17.74
C GLU A 126 -3.65 0.45 16.72
N LYS A 127 -3.27 0.90 15.53
CA LYS A 127 -2.81 0.03 14.46
C LYS A 127 -1.37 -0.49 14.67
N PHE A 128 -0.51 0.32 15.28
CA PHE A 128 0.92 0.05 15.46
C PHE A 128 1.41 0.39 16.88
N PRO A 129 0.82 -0.22 17.92
CA PRO A 129 1.15 0.15 19.31
C PRO A 129 2.64 -0.08 19.62
N ALA A 130 3.27 -1.13 19.11
CA ALA A 130 4.68 -1.42 19.32
C ALA A 130 5.64 -0.34 18.77
N SER A 131 5.20 0.46 17.78
CA SER A 131 6.01 1.57 17.26
C SER A 131 5.89 2.82 18.13
N PHE A 132 4.79 2.97 18.85
CA PHE A 132 4.57 4.09 19.76
C PHE A 132 5.12 3.79 21.17
N PHE A 133 4.73 2.67 21.78
CA PHE A 133 5.22 2.23 23.09
C PHE A 133 6.58 1.55 22.93
N THR A 134 7.64 2.35 22.80
CA THR A 134 8.99 1.86 22.62
C THR A 134 9.93 2.35 23.71
N LEU A 135 10.69 1.42 24.27
CA LEU A 135 11.74 1.74 25.26
C LEU A 135 13.10 2.08 24.58
N THR A 136 13.27 1.70 23.31
CA THR A 136 14.61 1.67 22.67
C THR A 136 14.71 2.50 21.40
N HIS A 137 13.60 2.90 20.76
CA HIS A 137 13.64 3.49 19.41
C HIS A 137 13.34 4.99 19.34
N HIS A 138 13.19 5.66 20.49
CA HIS A 138 12.84 7.09 20.54
C HIS A 138 13.87 7.96 19.81
N THR A 139 15.16 7.68 20.00
CA THR A 139 16.26 8.41 19.32
C THR A 139 16.18 8.23 17.81
N ASN A 140 15.96 7.00 17.31
CA ASN A 140 15.81 6.71 15.90
C ASN A 140 14.58 7.44 15.31
N GLN A 141 13.46 7.45 16.02
CA GLN A 141 12.25 8.12 15.56
C GLN A 141 12.45 9.62 15.44
N ARG A 142 13.12 10.26 16.42
CA ARG A 142 13.47 11.67 16.35
C ARG A 142 14.39 11.97 15.16
N ALA A 143 15.46 11.17 14.98
CA ALA A 143 16.39 11.31 13.87
C ALA A 143 15.71 11.16 12.51
N ASN A 144 14.83 10.18 12.35
CA ASN A 144 14.08 9.95 11.11
C ASN A 144 13.07 11.07 10.83
N ILE A 145 12.36 11.58 11.84
CA ILE A 145 11.45 12.72 11.67
C ILE A 145 12.25 13.94 11.18
N HIS A 146 13.37 14.24 11.83
CA HIS A 146 14.24 15.35 11.44
C HIS A 146 14.77 15.17 10.01
N TYR A 147 15.21 13.96 9.67
CA TYR A 147 15.70 13.65 8.32
C TYR A 147 14.61 13.88 7.25
N PHE A 148 13.39 13.37 7.45
CA PHE A 148 12.30 13.59 6.49
C PHE A 148 11.89 15.06 6.38
N GLN A 149 11.99 15.83 7.47
CA GLN A 149 11.81 17.28 7.44
C GLN A 149 12.92 17.98 6.64
N SER A 150 14.18 17.53 6.76
CA SER A 150 15.31 18.06 6.00
C SER A 150 15.18 17.84 4.50
N LEU A 151 14.49 16.77 4.07
CA LEU A 151 14.10 16.52 2.67
C LEU A 151 12.97 17.44 2.18
N ARG A 152 12.53 18.41 3.01
CA ARG A 152 11.40 19.31 2.75
C ARG A 152 10.10 18.56 2.43
N LEU A 153 9.90 17.39 3.02
CA LEU A 153 8.61 16.71 2.98
C LEU A 153 7.59 17.49 3.82
N SER A 154 6.39 17.65 3.32
CA SER A 154 5.31 18.28 4.09
C SER A 154 4.92 17.43 5.30
N LYS A 155 4.44 18.06 6.37
CA LYS A 155 3.91 17.34 7.55
C LYS A 155 2.89 16.29 7.17
N ARG A 156 2.03 16.57 6.17
CA ARG A 156 1.04 15.61 5.65
C ARG A 156 1.69 14.34 5.07
N ILE A 157 2.81 14.47 4.35
CA ILE A 157 3.52 13.30 3.80
C ILE A 157 4.16 12.52 4.95
N ILE A 158 4.82 13.19 5.90
CA ILE A 158 5.46 12.53 7.05
C ILE A 158 4.41 11.82 7.92
N SER A 159 3.25 12.45 8.21
CA SER A 159 2.13 11.82 8.90
C SER A 159 1.64 10.58 8.16
N LYS A 160 1.52 10.65 6.84
CA LYS A 160 1.12 9.50 6.02
C LYS A 160 2.14 8.36 6.04
N LEU A 161 3.45 8.67 6.00
CA LEU A 161 4.52 7.69 6.18
C LEU A 161 4.40 7.01 7.54
N MET A 162 4.20 7.79 8.61
CA MET A 162 4.01 7.29 9.96
C MET A 162 2.76 6.42 10.11
N ALA A 163 1.65 6.83 9.49
CA ALA A 163 0.39 6.10 9.52
C ALA A 163 0.42 4.76 8.76
N SER A 164 1.33 4.63 7.80
CA SER A 164 1.39 3.45 6.92
C SER A 164 2.58 2.54 7.21
N ALA A 165 3.75 3.12 7.51
CA ALA A 165 5.01 2.41 7.70
C ALA A 165 5.80 2.94 8.91
N PRO A 166 5.23 2.94 10.14
CA PRO A 166 5.89 3.50 11.32
C PRO A 166 7.20 2.78 11.67
N GLN A 167 7.36 1.54 11.24
CA GLN A 167 8.62 0.79 11.41
C GLN A 167 9.82 1.49 10.74
N SER A 168 9.58 2.25 9.67
CA SER A 168 10.64 3.02 9.02
C SER A 168 11.22 4.11 9.92
N PHE A 169 10.46 4.60 10.91
CA PHE A 169 10.93 5.58 11.87
C PHE A 169 11.71 4.95 13.03
N SER A 170 11.45 3.69 13.36
CA SER A 170 12.08 3.01 14.49
C SER A 170 13.46 2.44 14.16
N ARG A 171 13.83 2.32 12.89
CA ARG A 171 15.15 1.84 12.46
C ARG A 171 16.19 2.96 12.43
N PRO A 172 17.51 2.64 12.38
CA PRO A 172 18.56 3.64 12.20
C PRO A 172 18.29 4.55 10.99
N VAL A 173 18.59 5.84 11.13
CA VAL A 173 18.29 6.84 10.06
C VAL A 173 19.08 6.55 8.78
N GLU A 174 20.25 5.96 8.90
CA GLU A 174 21.14 5.54 7.80
C GLU A 174 20.42 4.61 6.82
N CYS A 175 19.56 3.72 7.33
CA CYS A 175 18.77 2.84 6.48
C CYS A 175 17.79 3.61 5.56
N ASN A 176 17.19 4.67 6.09
CA ASN A 176 16.32 5.51 5.26
C ASN A 176 17.12 6.41 4.32
N GLN A 177 18.28 6.90 4.78
CA GLN A 177 19.19 7.68 3.94
C GLN A 177 19.66 6.87 2.74
N GLU A 178 20.05 5.61 2.94
CA GLU A 178 20.47 4.71 1.87
C GLU A 178 19.36 4.47 0.84
N VAL A 179 18.13 4.17 1.29
CA VAL A 179 17.00 3.99 0.37
C VAL A 179 16.73 5.26 -0.43
N ILE A 180 16.68 6.42 0.22
CA ILE A 180 16.43 7.70 -0.45
C ILE A 180 17.57 8.05 -1.41
N HIS A 181 18.81 7.81 -1.01
CA HIS A 181 19.98 8.02 -1.87
C HIS A 181 19.91 7.15 -3.13
N THR A 182 19.66 5.85 -2.97
CA THR A 182 19.50 4.93 -4.10
C THR A 182 18.37 5.33 -5.03
N LEU A 183 17.23 5.77 -4.49
CA LEU A 183 16.12 6.25 -5.30
C LEU A 183 16.49 7.50 -6.12
N ARG A 184 17.22 8.43 -5.51
CA ARG A 184 17.69 9.66 -6.17
C ARG A 184 18.68 9.34 -7.29
N GLU A 185 19.73 8.56 -6.98
CA GLU A 185 20.71 8.12 -7.98
C GLU A 185 20.02 7.41 -9.14
N THR A 186 19.16 6.45 -8.85
CA THR A 186 18.41 5.72 -9.87
C THR A 186 17.61 6.65 -10.78
N TYR A 187 16.90 7.63 -10.20
CA TYR A 187 16.11 8.58 -10.98
C TYR A 187 16.98 9.42 -11.93
N LEU A 188 18.13 9.88 -11.45
CA LEU A 188 19.08 10.69 -12.24
C LEU A 188 19.79 9.83 -13.31
N ASP A 189 20.20 8.60 -12.97
CA ASP A 189 20.83 7.65 -13.92
C ASP A 189 19.89 7.24 -15.04
N LEU A 190 18.58 7.29 -14.80
CA LEU A 190 17.56 7.08 -15.80
C LEU A 190 17.26 8.35 -16.65
N GLY A 191 18.03 9.43 -16.47
CA GLY A 191 17.84 10.68 -17.20
C GLY A 191 16.74 11.58 -16.62
N GLY A 192 16.33 11.36 -15.38
CA GLY A 192 15.38 12.22 -14.69
C GLY A 192 15.96 13.62 -14.45
N ASP A 193 15.13 14.65 -14.58
CA ASP A 193 15.53 16.03 -14.36
C ASP A 193 15.70 16.35 -12.87
N GLU A 194 16.85 16.94 -12.48
CA GLU A 194 17.17 17.26 -11.09
C GLU A 194 16.15 18.24 -10.47
N GLY A 195 15.62 19.18 -11.25
CA GLY A 195 14.59 20.11 -10.81
C GLY A 195 13.29 19.41 -10.41
N ASN A 196 12.98 18.29 -11.05
CA ASN A 196 11.79 17.48 -10.79
C ASN A 196 12.00 16.40 -9.71
N LEU A 197 13.25 16.07 -9.36
CA LEU A 197 13.60 15.01 -8.43
C LEU A 197 12.84 15.10 -7.10
N ARG A 198 12.77 16.31 -6.51
CA ARG A 198 12.05 16.52 -5.24
C ARG A 198 10.56 16.19 -5.37
N VAL A 199 9.91 16.64 -6.44
CA VAL A 199 8.48 16.41 -6.67
C VAL A 199 8.23 14.93 -6.91
N TRP A 200 9.12 14.27 -7.66
CA TRP A 200 9.07 12.84 -7.90
C TRP A 200 9.19 12.04 -6.59
N LEU A 201 10.18 12.32 -5.74
CA LEU A 201 10.34 11.69 -4.43
C LEU A 201 9.12 11.89 -3.52
N GLN A 202 8.59 13.12 -3.45
CA GLN A 202 7.40 13.42 -2.66
C GLN A 202 6.19 12.61 -3.12
N LYS A 203 5.98 12.49 -4.43
CA LYS A 203 4.92 11.66 -5.00
C LYS A 203 5.14 10.18 -4.68
N LEU A 204 6.35 9.67 -4.89
CA LEU A 204 6.70 8.28 -4.65
C LEU A 204 6.46 7.89 -3.18
N LEU A 205 7.04 8.62 -2.23
CA LEU A 205 6.88 8.37 -0.80
C LEU A 205 5.43 8.52 -0.33
N SER A 206 4.71 9.50 -0.86
CA SER A 206 3.30 9.72 -0.54
C SER A 206 2.39 8.59 -1.07
N GLN A 207 2.74 7.96 -2.17
CA GLN A 207 1.93 6.89 -2.79
C GLN A 207 2.34 5.50 -2.32
N ASN A 208 3.63 5.32 -2.02
CA ASN A 208 4.19 4.06 -1.55
C ASN A 208 5.08 4.25 -0.31
N PRO A 209 4.49 4.45 0.87
CA PRO A 209 5.24 4.55 2.13
C PRO A 209 6.11 3.33 2.44
N TYR A 210 5.71 2.14 1.96
CA TYR A 210 6.40 0.88 2.24
C TYR A 210 7.74 0.73 1.52
N ILE A 211 8.02 1.58 0.53
CA ILE A 211 9.32 1.57 -0.18
C ILE A 211 10.49 1.78 0.79
N LEU A 212 10.26 2.53 1.88
CA LEU A 212 11.26 2.74 2.92
C LEU A 212 11.61 1.46 3.70
N LEU A 213 10.75 0.45 3.70
CA LEU A 213 10.98 -0.81 4.41
C LEU A 213 11.72 -1.85 3.54
N ARG A 214 11.97 -1.54 2.28
CA ARG A 214 12.69 -2.44 1.37
C ARG A 214 14.19 -2.17 1.37
N PRO A 215 15.00 -3.22 1.19
CA PRO A 215 16.42 -3.05 0.92
C PRO A 215 16.63 -2.27 -0.39
N ALA A 216 17.64 -1.42 -0.42
CA ALA A 216 17.98 -0.64 -1.62
C ALA A 216 18.35 -1.52 -2.81
N GLU A 217 18.99 -2.67 -2.54
CA GLU A 217 19.37 -3.65 -3.55
C GLU A 217 18.18 -4.22 -4.30
N ALA A 218 17.07 -4.51 -3.62
CA ALA A 218 15.88 -5.07 -4.25
C ALA A 218 15.30 -4.16 -5.35
N TRP A 219 15.50 -2.86 -5.22
CA TRP A 219 15.16 -1.89 -6.25
C TRP A 219 16.10 -1.97 -7.45
N ARG A 220 17.42 -2.03 -7.20
CA ARG A 220 18.44 -2.18 -8.24
C ARG A 220 18.25 -3.47 -9.02
N ASP A 221 17.98 -4.59 -8.33
CA ASP A 221 17.73 -5.89 -8.95
C ASP A 221 16.52 -5.86 -9.88
N SER A 222 15.43 -5.21 -9.46
CA SER A 222 14.23 -5.08 -10.28
C SER A 222 14.48 -4.28 -11.55
N LEU A 223 15.24 -3.18 -11.47
CA LEU A 223 15.62 -2.38 -12.63
C LEU A 223 16.66 -3.09 -13.51
N GLY A 224 17.62 -3.80 -12.91
CA GLY A 224 18.58 -4.64 -13.61
C GLY A 224 17.87 -5.67 -14.47
N PHE A 225 16.90 -6.38 -13.91
CA PHE A 225 16.08 -7.33 -14.64
C PHE A 225 15.37 -6.69 -15.83
N LEU A 226 14.76 -5.51 -15.65
CA LEU A 226 14.08 -4.83 -16.78
C LEU A 226 15.06 -4.39 -17.88
N ARG A 227 16.28 -3.96 -17.52
CA ARG A 227 17.34 -3.69 -18.50
C ARG A 227 17.72 -4.94 -19.28
N GLU A 228 17.84 -6.09 -18.61
CA GLU A 228 18.10 -7.39 -19.29
C GLU A 228 16.96 -7.78 -20.24
N GLN A 229 15.72 -7.36 -19.97
CA GLN A 229 14.58 -7.54 -20.87
C GLN A 229 14.60 -6.55 -22.05
N GLY A 230 15.61 -5.69 -22.14
CA GLY A 230 15.82 -4.75 -23.26
C GLY A 230 15.06 -3.43 -23.14
N PHE A 231 14.55 -3.07 -21.96
CA PHE A 231 13.97 -1.73 -21.76
C PHE A 231 15.05 -0.66 -21.77
N SER A 232 14.84 0.39 -22.55
CA SER A 232 15.73 1.56 -22.60
C SER A 232 15.68 2.38 -21.31
N THR A 233 16.66 3.25 -21.12
CA THR A 233 16.72 4.17 -19.99
C THR A 233 15.47 5.05 -19.88
N GLU A 234 14.99 5.58 -21.01
CA GLU A 234 13.79 6.42 -21.08
C GLU A 234 12.52 5.61 -20.75
N GLU A 235 12.42 4.39 -21.30
CA GLU A 235 11.32 3.48 -21.01
C GLU A 235 11.27 3.12 -19.53
N LEU A 236 12.43 2.85 -18.91
CA LEU A 236 12.54 2.59 -17.48
C LEU A 236 12.10 3.79 -16.64
N LEU A 237 12.51 5.01 -17.01
CA LEU A 237 12.06 6.22 -16.31
C LEU A 237 10.54 6.40 -16.41
N SER A 238 9.96 6.11 -17.56
CA SER A 238 8.51 6.12 -17.77
C SER A 238 7.81 5.08 -16.90
N LEU A 239 8.31 3.84 -16.86
CA LEU A 239 7.78 2.77 -16.02
C LEU A 239 7.84 3.12 -14.53
N VAL A 240 9.00 3.60 -14.06
CA VAL A 240 9.20 4.05 -12.66
C VAL A 240 8.21 5.16 -12.28
N SER A 241 7.94 6.06 -13.21
CA SER A 241 7.01 7.17 -12.98
C SER A 241 5.54 6.73 -13.01
N SER A 242 5.18 5.73 -13.79
CA SER A 242 3.82 5.22 -13.95
C SER A 242 3.43 4.19 -12.90
N LEU A 243 4.35 3.29 -12.51
CA LEU A 243 4.12 2.22 -11.52
C LEU A 243 3.87 2.73 -10.09
N ARG A 244 4.35 3.90 -9.75
CA ARG A 244 4.09 4.60 -8.48
C ARG A 244 4.25 3.69 -7.26
N ALA A 245 3.10 3.32 -6.64
CA ALA A 245 3.09 2.52 -5.42
C ALA A 245 3.55 1.07 -5.63
N SER A 246 3.29 0.49 -6.79
CA SER A 246 3.57 -0.93 -7.06
C SER A 246 5.04 -1.22 -7.32
N ILE A 247 5.84 -0.18 -7.56
CA ILE A 247 7.28 -0.34 -7.86
C ILE A 247 8.06 -1.02 -6.73
N ALA A 248 7.64 -0.81 -5.48
CA ALA A 248 8.25 -1.46 -4.32
C ALA A 248 7.92 -2.96 -4.24
N GLU A 249 6.92 -3.42 -4.96
CA GLU A 249 6.46 -4.82 -4.93
C GLU A 249 7.09 -5.65 -6.06
N LEU A 250 7.82 -5.00 -6.97
CA LEU A 250 8.48 -5.68 -8.07
C LEU A 250 9.54 -6.65 -7.57
N GLN A 251 9.47 -7.88 -8.08
CA GLN A 251 10.45 -8.94 -7.84
C GLN A 251 10.83 -9.57 -9.17
N PRO A 252 12.12 -9.70 -9.51
CA PRO A 252 12.56 -10.23 -10.80
C PRO A 252 11.91 -11.56 -11.20
N ALA A 253 11.80 -12.50 -10.25
CA ALA A 253 11.19 -13.80 -10.49
C ALA A 253 9.69 -13.70 -10.83
N ALA A 254 8.94 -12.86 -10.12
CA ALA A 254 7.52 -12.66 -10.37
C ALA A 254 7.28 -11.91 -11.69
N MET A 255 8.10 -10.89 -11.98
CA MET A 255 8.06 -10.18 -13.24
C MET A 255 8.32 -11.12 -14.42
N ARG A 256 9.34 -11.98 -14.33
CA ARG A 256 9.65 -12.96 -15.38
C ARG A 256 8.44 -13.86 -15.65
N GLN A 257 7.86 -14.47 -14.64
CA GLN A 257 6.68 -15.33 -14.81
C GLN A 257 5.50 -14.60 -15.46
N ALA A 258 5.25 -13.35 -15.07
CA ALA A 258 4.16 -12.55 -15.62
C ALA A 258 4.43 -12.18 -17.10
N LEU A 259 5.67 -11.82 -17.43
CA LEU A 259 6.07 -11.49 -18.80
C LEU A 259 6.03 -12.72 -19.71
N ASP A 260 6.59 -13.86 -19.27
CA ASP A 260 6.58 -15.12 -20.01
C ASP A 260 5.14 -15.57 -20.30
N TYR A 261 4.26 -15.50 -19.28
CA TYR A 261 2.84 -15.81 -19.45
C TYR A 261 2.16 -14.86 -20.45
N THR A 262 2.39 -13.55 -20.31
CA THR A 262 1.77 -12.54 -21.20
C THR A 262 2.22 -12.73 -22.64
N GLN A 263 3.51 -12.96 -22.84
CA GLN A 263 4.10 -13.21 -24.17
C GLN A 263 3.47 -14.43 -24.83
N ALA A 264 3.38 -15.54 -24.09
CA ALA A 264 2.81 -16.78 -24.59
C ALA A 264 1.30 -16.65 -24.86
N ALA A 265 0.54 -16.10 -23.92
CA ALA A 265 -0.92 -15.99 -24.01
C ALA A 265 -1.37 -15.06 -25.15
N LEU A 266 -0.67 -13.96 -25.35
CA LEU A 266 -0.96 -12.98 -26.40
C LEU A 266 -0.13 -13.22 -27.69
N GLN A 267 0.74 -14.23 -27.74
CA GLN A 267 1.61 -14.55 -28.87
C GLN A 267 2.40 -13.32 -29.37
N LEU A 268 3.08 -12.65 -28.43
CA LEU A 268 3.83 -11.42 -28.70
C LEU A 268 5.30 -11.73 -29.03
N SER A 269 5.88 -10.98 -29.94
CA SER A 269 7.34 -10.87 -30.03
C SER A 269 7.91 -10.12 -28.83
N HIS A 270 9.23 -10.17 -28.62
CA HIS A 270 9.87 -9.43 -27.52
C HIS A 270 9.68 -7.90 -27.64
N VAL A 271 9.61 -7.37 -28.84
CA VAL A 271 9.36 -5.94 -29.08
C VAL A 271 7.94 -5.57 -28.69
N GLU A 272 6.95 -6.34 -29.17
CA GLU A 272 5.53 -6.13 -28.85
C GLU A 272 5.25 -6.29 -27.35
N LEU A 273 5.95 -7.24 -26.69
CA LEU A 273 5.83 -7.41 -25.23
C LEU A 273 6.27 -6.15 -24.49
N ARG A 274 7.43 -5.56 -24.84
CA ARG A 274 7.90 -4.30 -24.23
C ARG A 274 6.90 -3.16 -24.44
N GLU A 275 6.42 -2.98 -25.67
CA GLU A 275 5.40 -1.97 -25.98
C GLU A 275 4.11 -2.20 -25.19
N THR A 276 3.71 -3.45 -25.03
CA THR A 276 2.54 -3.85 -24.23
C THR A 276 2.73 -3.50 -22.76
N VAL A 277 3.91 -3.76 -22.20
CA VAL A 277 4.25 -3.39 -20.81
C VAL A 277 4.30 -1.88 -20.63
N LEU A 278 4.82 -1.11 -21.59
CA LEU A 278 4.82 0.35 -21.50
C LEU A 278 3.40 0.93 -21.50
N ARG A 279 2.49 0.32 -22.26
CA ARG A 279 1.06 0.68 -22.27
C ARG A 279 0.32 0.20 -21.04
N CYS A 280 0.67 -0.96 -20.49
CA CYS A 280 0.05 -1.57 -19.31
C CYS A 280 1.12 -2.01 -18.28
N PRO A 281 1.75 -1.08 -17.54
CA PRO A 281 2.78 -1.39 -16.56
C PRO A 281 2.35 -2.35 -15.47
N ALA A 282 1.04 -2.48 -15.24
CA ALA A 282 0.45 -3.38 -14.28
C ALA A 282 0.79 -4.87 -14.54
N LEU A 283 1.15 -5.24 -15.76
CA LEU A 283 1.61 -6.59 -16.10
C LEU A 283 2.84 -7.00 -15.30
N LEU A 284 3.67 -6.06 -14.85
CA LEU A 284 4.88 -6.35 -14.08
C LEU A 284 4.61 -6.84 -12.66
N TYR A 285 3.43 -6.55 -12.08
CA TYR A 285 3.12 -6.90 -10.67
C TYR A 285 1.92 -7.82 -10.50
N TYR A 286 1.21 -8.16 -11.57
CA TYR A 286 0.15 -9.14 -11.47
C TYR A 286 0.69 -10.58 -11.42
N SER A 287 0.08 -11.41 -10.59
CA SER A 287 0.37 -12.85 -10.60
C SER A 287 -0.22 -13.51 -11.85
N VAL A 288 0.42 -14.59 -12.31
CA VAL A 288 -0.06 -15.38 -13.47
C VAL A 288 -1.54 -15.80 -13.32
N PRO A 289 -2.00 -16.31 -12.15
CA PRO A 289 -3.43 -16.61 -11.99
C PRO A 289 -4.35 -15.40 -12.15
N THR A 290 -3.90 -14.21 -11.72
CA THR A 290 -4.67 -12.96 -11.90
C THR A 290 -4.76 -12.58 -13.36
N LEU A 291 -3.66 -12.65 -14.10
CA LEU A 291 -3.62 -12.35 -15.54
C LEU A 291 -4.47 -13.35 -16.33
N ALA A 292 -4.33 -14.66 -16.04
CA ALA A 292 -5.12 -15.70 -16.67
C ALA A 292 -6.63 -15.52 -16.44
N GLY A 293 -7.03 -15.25 -15.19
CA GLY A 293 -8.44 -15.02 -14.87
C GLY A 293 -9.02 -13.79 -15.53
N ARG A 294 -8.24 -12.70 -15.66
CA ARG A 294 -8.69 -11.47 -16.38
C ARG A 294 -8.79 -11.71 -17.88
N LEU A 295 -7.81 -12.36 -18.48
CA LEU A 295 -7.81 -12.69 -19.89
C LEU A 295 -9.00 -13.61 -20.23
N GLN A 296 -9.20 -14.69 -19.46
CA GLN A 296 -10.33 -15.59 -19.65
C GLN A 296 -11.66 -14.84 -19.52
N GLY A 297 -11.81 -13.97 -18.50
CA GLY A 297 -13.04 -13.17 -18.33
C GLY A 297 -13.32 -12.20 -19.47
N LEU A 298 -12.31 -11.71 -20.18
CA LEU A 298 -12.46 -10.92 -21.40
C LEU A 298 -12.94 -11.80 -22.56
N LEU A 299 -12.33 -12.96 -22.76
CA LEU A 299 -12.70 -13.91 -23.80
C LEU A 299 -14.13 -14.41 -23.63
N ASP A 300 -14.55 -14.70 -22.40
CA ASP A 300 -15.91 -15.19 -22.08
C ASP A 300 -17.02 -14.20 -22.48
N VAL A 301 -16.71 -12.91 -22.52
CA VAL A 301 -17.65 -11.87 -22.97
C VAL A 301 -17.52 -11.50 -24.45
N GLY A 302 -16.67 -12.22 -25.18
CA GLY A 302 -16.48 -12.08 -26.62
C GLY A 302 -15.47 -11.03 -27.07
N VAL A 303 -14.61 -10.54 -26.17
CA VAL A 303 -13.43 -9.73 -26.53
C VAL A 303 -12.40 -10.64 -27.20
N SER A 304 -11.83 -10.22 -28.31
CA SER A 304 -10.81 -10.99 -29.01
C SER A 304 -9.40 -10.72 -28.46
N MET A 305 -8.47 -11.64 -28.72
CA MET A 305 -7.05 -11.47 -28.36
C MET A 305 -6.43 -10.26 -29.05
N GLU A 306 -6.82 -9.98 -30.29
CA GLU A 306 -6.37 -8.82 -31.05
C GLU A 306 -6.78 -7.52 -30.37
N GLN A 307 -8.02 -7.41 -29.91
CA GLN A 307 -8.49 -6.26 -29.15
C GLN A 307 -7.70 -6.06 -27.85
N VAL A 308 -7.32 -7.15 -27.17
CA VAL A 308 -6.47 -7.07 -25.96
C VAL A 308 -5.05 -6.61 -26.30
N LYS A 309 -4.46 -7.05 -27.43
CA LYS A 309 -3.16 -6.56 -27.91
C LYS A 309 -3.20 -5.08 -28.22
N GLU A 310 -4.26 -4.62 -28.88
CA GLU A 310 -4.46 -3.21 -29.20
C GLU A 310 -4.65 -2.35 -27.94
N MET A 311 -5.36 -2.86 -26.93
CA MET A 311 -5.69 -2.13 -25.71
C MET A 311 -5.37 -2.94 -24.44
N PRO A 312 -4.08 -3.19 -24.12
CA PRO A 312 -3.68 -4.03 -22.99
C PRO A 312 -4.08 -3.45 -21.63
N ASN A 313 -4.35 -2.16 -21.52
CA ASN A 313 -4.85 -1.51 -20.29
C ASN A 313 -6.19 -2.08 -19.80
N VAL A 314 -6.94 -2.78 -20.64
CA VAL A 314 -8.14 -3.51 -20.21
C VAL A 314 -7.82 -4.57 -19.15
N LEU A 315 -6.61 -5.12 -19.16
CA LEU A 315 -6.11 -6.05 -18.15
C LEU A 315 -5.90 -5.42 -16.76
N GLU A 316 -5.89 -4.11 -16.63
CA GLU A 316 -5.88 -3.43 -15.33
C GLU A 316 -7.23 -3.53 -14.61
N LEU A 317 -8.30 -3.73 -15.36
CA LEU A 317 -9.65 -3.85 -14.81
C LEU A 317 -9.89 -5.25 -14.27
N THR A 318 -10.65 -5.34 -13.18
CA THR A 318 -11.14 -6.64 -12.70
C THR A 318 -12.24 -7.15 -13.62
N THR A 319 -12.36 -8.47 -13.74
CA THR A 319 -13.42 -9.11 -14.55
C THR A 319 -14.82 -8.57 -14.25
N GLN A 320 -15.12 -8.31 -12.97
CA GLN A 320 -16.40 -7.73 -12.55
C GLN A 320 -16.63 -6.32 -13.11
N ILE A 321 -15.59 -5.47 -13.12
CA ILE A 321 -15.69 -4.12 -13.69
C ILE A 321 -15.88 -4.20 -15.20
N VAL A 322 -15.16 -5.09 -15.88
CA VAL A 322 -15.30 -5.31 -17.33
C VAL A 322 -16.73 -5.74 -17.66
N LEU A 323 -17.24 -6.77 -16.99
CA LEU A 323 -18.61 -7.26 -17.17
C LEU A 323 -19.64 -6.14 -16.98
N TYR A 324 -19.53 -5.40 -15.89
CA TYR A 324 -20.43 -4.28 -15.61
C TYR A 324 -20.40 -3.22 -16.72
N ARG A 325 -19.19 -2.82 -17.17
CA ARG A 325 -19.03 -1.80 -18.22
C ARG A 325 -19.56 -2.28 -19.56
N ILE A 326 -19.30 -3.52 -19.95
CA ILE A 326 -19.83 -4.12 -21.20
C ILE A 326 -21.35 -4.18 -21.17
N GLN A 327 -21.96 -4.70 -20.09
CA GLN A 327 -23.42 -4.74 -19.95
C GLN A 327 -24.04 -3.34 -20.04
N LYS A 328 -23.40 -2.37 -19.40
CA LYS A 328 -23.85 -0.99 -19.44
C LYS A 328 -23.79 -0.41 -20.85
N LEU A 329 -22.71 -0.64 -21.57
CA LEU A 329 -22.55 -0.19 -22.97
C LEU A 329 -23.49 -0.90 -23.93
N ALA A 330 -23.73 -2.21 -23.73
CA ALA A 330 -24.69 -2.98 -24.52
C ALA A 330 -26.10 -2.42 -24.41
N SER A 331 -26.51 -1.91 -23.24
CA SER A 331 -27.80 -1.24 -23.07
C SER A 331 -27.98 0.04 -23.92
N TYR A 332 -26.87 0.56 -24.50
CA TYR A 332 -26.84 1.68 -25.46
C TYR A 332 -26.47 1.25 -26.87
N GLY A 333 -26.59 -0.05 -27.19
CA GLY A 333 -26.36 -0.56 -28.52
C GLY A 333 -24.88 -0.70 -28.90
N TYR A 334 -23.95 -0.62 -27.94
CA TYR A 334 -22.53 -0.84 -28.20
C TYR A 334 -22.21 -2.34 -28.17
N ASP A 335 -21.69 -2.89 -29.27
CA ASP A 335 -21.22 -4.27 -29.32
C ASP A 335 -19.69 -4.28 -29.09
N VAL A 336 -19.26 -4.90 -28.01
CA VAL A 336 -17.83 -5.03 -27.66
C VAL A 336 -17.06 -5.90 -28.65
N ARG A 337 -17.71 -6.84 -29.34
CA ARG A 337 -17.07 -7.79 -30.25
C ARG A 337 -16.50 -7.12 -31.50
N GLY A 338 -17.15 -6.05 -31.97
CA GLY A 338 -16.71 -5.27 -33.14
C GLY A 338 -16.21 -3.88 -32.79
N GLY A 339 -16.21 -3.49 -31.51
CA GLY A 339 -15.87 -2.15 -31.06
C GLY A 339 -14.47 -2.03 -30.45
N SER A 340 -13.99 -0.79 -30.31
CA SER A 340 -12.76 -0.48 -29.58
C SER A 340 -12.96 -0.64 -28.08
N LEU A 341 -11.96 -1.17 -27.37
CA LEU A 341 -11.97 -1.26 -25.92
C LEU A 341 -11.72 0.09 -25.21
N ASP A 342 -11.42 1.16 -25.94
CA ASP A 342 -11.17 2.52 -25.39
C ASP A 342 -12.29 2.98 -24.45
N VAL A 343 -13.53 2.64 -24.78
CA VAL A 343 -14.72 3.03 -24.00
C VAL A 343 -14.85 2.29 -22.68
N ILE A 344 -14.11 1.17 -22.54
CA ILE A 344 -14.15 0.31 -21.34
C ILE A 344 -13.04 0.68 -20.38
N VAL A 345 -11.84 1.08 -20.88
CA VAL A 345 -10.68 1.37 -20.06
C VAL A 345 -10.78 2.69 -19.30
N GLY A 346 -9.83 2.93 -18.40
CA GLY A 346 -9.76 4.16 -17.61
C GLY A 346 -10.51 4.13 -16.29
N THR A 347 -10.52 5.28 -15.61
CA THR A 347 -11.18 5.44 -14.30
C THR A 347 -12.71 5.36 -14.42
N LYS A 348 -13.42 5.26 -13.29
CA LYS A 348 -14.89 5.33 -13.27
C LYS A 348 -15.39 6.62 -13.93
N LYS A 349 -14.72 7.74 -13.69
CA LYS A 349 -15.09 9.04 -14.29
C LYS A 349 -14.90 9.05 -15.79
N ASP A 350 -13.82 8.46 -16.31
CA ASP A 350 -13.55 8.36 -17.74
C ASP A 350 -14.64 7.52 -18.42
N PHE A 351 -15.00 6.39 -17.82
CA PHE A 351 -16.08 5.54 -18.30
C PHE A 351 -17.43 6.27 -18.29
N GLU A 352 -17.77 6.98 -17.22
CA GLU A 352 -19.02 7.75 -17.13
C GLU A 352 -19.09 8.87 -18.16
N MET A 353 -17.97 9.51 -18.48
CA MET A 353 -17.90 10.51 -19.56
C MET A 353 -18.09 9.89 -20.95
N SER A 354 -17.48 8.73 -21.21
CA SER A 354 -17.63 8.01 -22.49
C SER A 354 -19.06 7.53 -22.70
N TYR A 355 -19.66 6.95 -21.68
CA TYR A 355 -21.04 6.53 -21.63
C TYR A 355 -22.02 7.69 -21.80
N GLY A 356 -21.79 8.83 -21.15
CA GLY A 356 -22.61 10.02 -21.30
C GLY A 356 -22.63 10.56 -22.75
N LYS A 357 -21.50 10.48 -23.46
CA LYS A 357 -21.42 10.85 -24.88
C LYS A 357 -22.26 9.91 -25.77
N LEU A 358 -22.25 8.61 -25.48
CA LEU A 358 -23.09 7.64 -26.21
C LEU A 358 -24.57 7.89 -25.95
N HIS A 359 -24.92 8.13 -24.69
CA HIS A 359 -26.30 8.46 -24.30
C HIS A 359 -26.81 9.72 -24.99
N LEU A 360 -26.03 10.79 -25.06
CA LEU A 360 -26.36 12.01 -25.76
C LEU A 360 -26.51 11.81 -27.28
N ARG A 361 -25.73 10.91 -27.88
CA ARG A 361 -25.87 10.57 -29.31
C ARG A 361 -27.18 9.85 -29.60
N GLN A 362 -27.64 8.96 -28.73
CA GLN A 362 -28.89 8.25 -28.88
C GLN A 362 -30.14 9.15 -28.65
N GLN A 363 -30.03 10.14 -27.78
CA GLN A 363 -31.12 11.09 -27.51
C GLN A 363 -31.23 12.19 -28.58
N ARG A 364 -30.20 12.38 -29.42
CA ARG A 364 -30.32 13.30 -30.55
C ARG A 364 -31.02 12.59 -31.68
N PRO A 365 -32.26 13.02 -32.09
CA PRO A 365 -32.85 12.49 -33.31
C PRO A 365 -31.87 12.73 -34.45
N LEU A 366 -31.60 11.68 -35.25
CA LEU A 366 -30.84 11.82 -36.48
C LEU A 366 -31.45 12.97 -37.26
N PHE A 367 -30.74 14.09 -37.40
CA PHE A 367 -31.17 15.19 -38.24
C PHE A 367 -31.28 14.64 -39.65
N ASN A 368 -32.50 14.51 -40.13
CA ASN A 368 -32.76 14.15 -41.52
C ASN A 368 -32.84 15.47 -42.32
N PRO A 369 -31.81 15.82 -43.10
CA PRO A 369 -31.82 17.06 -43.85
C PRO A 369 -32.88 17.11 -44.97
N VAL A 370 -33.53 15.97 -45.26
CA VAL A 370 -34.57 15.82 -46.29
C VAL A 370 -35.98 15.78 -45.69
N ALA A 371 -36.10 15.76 -44.36
CA ALA A 371 -37.41 15.82 -43.73
C ALA A 371 -38.00 17.22 -43.89
N PRO A 372 -39.22 17.37 -44.45
CA PRO A 372 -39.87 18.69 -44.56
C PRO A 372 -40.03 19.28 -43.15
N LEU A 373 -39.63 20.55 -43.01
CA LEU A 373 -39.91 21.33 -41.82
C LEU A 373 -41.41 21.31 -41.62
N ARG A 374 -41.91 20.70 -40.54
CA ARG A 374 -43.29 20.87 -40.13
C ARG A 374 -43.47 22.35 -39.83
N SER A 375 -44.23 23.04 -40.69
CA SER A 375 -44.73 24.37 -40.39
C SER A 375 -45.54 24.29 -39.10
N ALA A 376 -45.15 25.10 -38.12
CA ALA A 376 -45.98 25.34 -36.97
C ALA A 376 -47.25 26.08 -37.44
N GLU A 377 -48.29 25.35 -37.71
CA GLU A 377 -49.63 25.91 -37.87
C GLU A 377 -50.46 25.41 -36.69
N GLU A 378 -50.90 26.42 -35.95
CA GLU A 378 -52.04 26.54 -34.99
C GLU A 378 -51.88 25.80 -33.65
#